data_4be481b61da7184975627095e478f5d8
#
_entry.id   4be481b61da7184975627095e478f5d8
#
_cell.length_a   1.000
_cell.length_b   1.000
_cell.length_c   1.000
_cell.angle_alpha   90.00
_cell.angle_beta   90.00
_cell.angle_gamma   90.00
#
_symmetry.space_group_name_H-M   'P 1'
#
loop_
_entity.id
_entity.type
_entity.pdbx_description
1 polymer ?
#
loop_
_entity_poly.entity_id
_entity_poly.type
_entity_poly.pdbx_seq_one_letter_code
_entity_poly.pdbx_strand_id
1 'polypeptide(L)'
;MKQNVIKSFRNEENEWYLENVQTGKVRKMSSHGYLLVDDSEIDMEAIKAGCDHGVYNAERKLIAYADVSLYDGLKDGFGAIAWMLYPDGRYFADSDGFGMEDNYEENVYAVIDANLEIIEPFRPIKNVGEYLTKLRNAAQKEHEDATTRIFNLIITDESGSMNSIKKEAIDSVNETLQTIAAAQQKYPGQEHFVTMVQFHTDVTTVCDCVPVAQVKELDENTYRPSCCTALYDAMGMSLNSLRRKVQEGDKVLVTVVTDGCENASREYNGKAIKALVDELKAAGWVFAYVGANHDVESFAASISITNTMHFHADSVGTRDMSRRMSSSRNRLFACIHRDDFNPEEANVSFFNED
;
A
#
# COMPACT_ATOMS: atom_id res chain seq x y z
N MET A 1 3.53 -21.80 11.98
CA MET A 1 3.42 -22.78 10.86
C MET A 1 3.09 -21.97 9.63
N LYS A 2 3.89 -22.06 8.56
CA LYS A 2 3.53 -21.42 7.28
C LYS A 2 2.29 -22.17 6.77
N GLN A 3 1.16 -21.49 6.65
CA GLN A 3 -0.02 -22.02 5.99
C GLN A 3 0.32 -22.23 4.50
N ASN A 4 0.10 -23.44 3.99
CA ASN A 4 0.22 -23.68 2.56
C ASN A 4 -0.84 -22.82 1.86
N VAL A 5 -0.40 -21.96 0.97
CA VAL A 5 -1.29 -21.06 0.20
C VAL A 5 -2.12 -21.87 -0.79
N ILE A 6 -1.59 -23.00 -1.27
CA ILE A 6 -2.24 -23.89 -2.23
C ILE A 6 -2.59 -25.21 -1.57
N LYS A 7 -3.80 -25.68 -1.82
CA LYS A 7 -4.24 -27.02 -1.43
C LYS A 7 -4.98 -27.71 -2.59
N SER A 8 -4.92 -29.02 -2.62
CA SER A 8 -5.79 -29.85 -3.48
C SER A 8 -6.95 -30.41 -2.65
N PHE A 9 -8.12 -30.54 -3.26
CA PHE A 9 -9.29 -31.12 -2.63
C PHE A 9 -10.18 -31.84 -3.66
N ARG A 10 -11.11 -32.66 -3.18
CA ARG A 10 -12.19 -33.25 -4.00
C ARG A 10 -13.52 -32.59 -3.67
N ASN A 11 -14.32 -32.33 -4.69
CA ASN A 11 -15.69 -31.89 -4.51
C ASN A 11 -16.62 -33.09 -4.17
N GLU A 12 -17.92 -32.83 -3.99
CA GLU A 12 -18.94 -33.84 -3.70
C GLU A 12 -19.09 -34.90 -4.82
N GLU A 13 -18.74 -34.54 -6.05
CA GLU A 13 -18.76 -35.42 -7.23
C GLU A 13 -17.45 -36.23 -7.38
N ASN A 14 -16.55 -36.15 -6.37
CA ASN A 14 -15.25 -36.81 -6.34
C ASN A 14 -14.27 -36.33 -7.41
N GLU A 15 -14.44 -35.11 -7.93
CA GLU A 15 -13.55 -34.46 -8.85
C GLU A 15 -12.44 -33.70 -8.11
N TRP A 16 -11.22 -33.71 -8.64
CA TRP A 16 -10.09 -33.02 -8.08
C TRP A 16 -9.98 -31.55 -8.50
N TYR A 17 -9.63 -30.71 -7.54
CA TYR A 17 -9.38 -29.27 -7.70
C TYR A 17 -8.14 -28.82 -6.95
N LEU A 18 -7.47 -27.81 -7.52
CA LEU A 18 -6.45 -27.00 -6.89
C LEU A 18 -7.10 -25.68 -6.43
N GLU A 19 -6.80 -25.24 -5.22
CA GLU A 19 -7.33 -23.99 -4.68
C GLU A 19 -6.22 -23.14 -4.10
N ASN A 20 -6.22 -21.85 -4.42
CA ASN A 20 -5.49 -20.86 -3.65
C ASN A 20 -6.40 -20.39 -2.49
N VAL A 21 -6.04 -20.75 -1.27
CA VAL A 21 -6.84 -20.46 -0.07
C VAL A 21 -6.89 -18.98 0.30
N GLN A 22 -5.99 -18.15 -0.23
CA GLN A 22 -5.98 -16.72 0.01
C GLN A 22 -6.91 -15.96 -0.95
N THR A 23 -6.93 -16.36 -2.22
CA THR A 23 -7.75 -15.70 -3.25
C THR A 23 -9.10 -16.38 -3.47
N GLY A 24 -9.27 -17.62 -3.01
CA GLY A 24 -10.45 -18.45 -3.26
C GLY A 24 -10.57 -18.93 -4.70
N LYS A 25 -9.54 -18.76 -5.53
CA LYS A 25 -9.53 -19.24 -6.92
C LYS A 25 -9.30 -20.74 -6.97
N VAL A 26 -9.99 -21.39 -7.92
CA VAL A 26 -10.01 -22.84 -8.05
C VAL A 26 -9.72 -23.23 -9.50
N ARG A 27 -8.86 -24.24 -9.71
CA ARG A 27 -8.57 -24.84 -11.02
C ARG A 27 -8.89 -26.33 -10.97
N LYS A 28 -9.64 -26.82 -11.97
CA LYS A 28 -9.99 -28.23 -12.08
C LYS A 28 -8.77 -29.06 -12.45
N MET A 29 -8.65 -30.24 -11.86
CA MET A 29 -7.62 -31.21 -12.15
C MET A 29 -8.21 -32.48 -12.83
N SER A 30 -7.37 -33.36 -13.34
CA SER A 30 -7.78 -34.65 -13.86
C SER A 30 -8.32 -35.56 -12.76
N SER A 31 -8.96 -36.68 -13.15
CA SER A 31 -9.46 -37.70 -12.21
C SER A 31 -8.35 -38.33 -11.32
N HIS A 32 -7.09 -38.20 -11.73
CA HIS A 32 -5.92 -38.71 -11.01
C HIS A 32 -5.17 -37.61 -10.23
N GLY A 33 -5.73 -36.39 -10.18
CA GLY A 33 -5.14 -35.28 -9.46
C GLY A 33 -4.01 -34.56 -10.19
N TYR A 34 -3.94 -34.67 -11.51
CA TYR A 34 -2.98 -33.96 -12.35
C TYR A 34 -3.54 -32.65 -12.85
N LEU A 35 -2.70 -31.65 -13.05
CA LEU A 35 -3.10 -30.41 -13.65
C LEU A 35 -3.51 -30.63 -15.11
N LEU A 36 -4.69 -30.14 -15.50
CA LEU A 36 -5.10 -30.12 -16.90
C LEU A 36 -4.45 -28.89 -17.56
N VAL A 37 -3.75 -29.13 -18.66
CA VAL A 37 -2.99 -28.13 -19.41
C VAL A 37 -3.48 -28.11 -20.84
N ASP A 38 -3.72 -26.93 -21.38
CA ASP A 38 -4.05 -26.75 -22.79
C ASP A 38 -2.77 -26.61 -23.65
N ASP A 39 -2.87 -26.92 -24.94
CA ASP A 39 -1.74 -26.83 -25.88
C ASP A 39 -1.12 -25.43 -25.92
N SER A 40 -1.91 -24.38 -25.68
CA SER A 40 -1.45 -22.99 -25.60
C SER A 40 -0.60 -22.68 -24.36
N GLU A 41 -0.67 -23.53 -23.34
CA GLU A 41 0.10 -23.43 -22.10
C GLU A 41 1.45 -24.16 -22.19
N ILE A 42 1.82 -24.64 -23.38
CA ILE A 42 3.03 -25.42 -23.63
C ILE A 42 3.81 -24.80 -24.78
N ASP A 43 5.04 -24.37 -24.51
CA ASP A 43 5.97 -23.92 -25.55
C ASP A 43 6.74 -25.11 -26.13
N MET A 44 6.10 -25.83 -27.04
CA MET A 44 6.68 -27.03 -27.66
C MET A 44 7.95 -26.76 -28.45
N GLU A 45 8.10 -25.55 -29.03
CA GLU A 45 9.32 -25.18 -29.75
C GLU A 45 10.50 -24.95 -28.79
N ALA A 46 10.27 -24.23 -27.70
CA ALA A 46 11.27 -24.03 -26.66
C ALA A 46 11.67 -25.34 -25.98
N ILE A 47 10.70 -26.25 -25.75
CA ILE A 47 10.96 -27.56 -25.18
C ILE A 47 11.83 -28.40 -26.13
N LYS A 48 11.50 -28.48 -27.40
CA LYS A 48 12.30 -29.22 -28.40
C LYS A 48 13.70 -28.65 -28.56
N ALA A 49 13.84 -27.33 -28.45
CA ALA A 49 15.13 -26.67 -28.59
C ALA A 49 16.01 -26.80 -27.32
N GLY A 50 15.38 -26.96 -26.15
CA GLY A 50 16.08 -27.02 -24.86
C GLY A 50 16.31 -28.42 -24.30
N CYS A 51 15.67 -29.44 -24.86
CA CYS A 51 15.80 -30.84 -24.44
C CYS A 51 16.68 -31.61 -25.44
N ASP A 52 17.78 -32.15 -24.97
CA ASP A 52 18.80 -32.83 -25.80
C ASP A 52 18.31 -34.11 -26.52
N HIS A 53 17.16 -34.65 -26.14
CA HIS A 53 16.71 -35.98 -26.57
C HIS A 53 15.51 -36.01 -27.51
N GLY A 54 15.05 -34.89 -28.02
CA GLY A 54 14.13 -34.78 -29.17
C GLY A 54 12.81 -35.59 -29.07
N VAL A 55 12.23 -35.64 -27.87
CA VAL A 55 11.23 -36.63 -27.51
C VAL A 55 9.84 -36.03 -27.43
N TYR A 56 9.20 -35.78 -28.56
CA TYR A 56 7.78 -35.47 -28.51
C TYR A 56 7.01 -36.18 -29.63
N ASN A 57 6.15 -37.10 -29.23
CA ASN A 57 5.13 -37.61 -30.10
C ASN A 57 3.92 -36.66 -30.04
N ALA A 58 3.72 -35.88 -31.09
CA ALA A 58 2.68 -34.85 -31.22
C ALA A 58 1.24 -35.38 -31.11
N GLU A 59 1.06 -36.68 -31.03
CA GLU A 59 -0.27 -37.33 -31.03
C GLU A 59 -0.82 -37.58 -29.61
N ARG A 60 -0.08 -37.28 -28.55
CA ARG A 60 -0.54 -37.51 -27.17
C ARG A 60 -0.91 -36.21 -26.48
N LYS A 61 -2.16 -36.10 -26.07
CA LYS A 61 -2.62 -35.09 -25.12
C LYS A 61 -1.75 -35.17 -23.87
N LEU A 62 -0.98 -34.14 -23.62
CA LEU A 62 -0.06 -34.05 -22.51
C LEU A 62 -0.83 -33.75 -21.25
N ILE A 63 -0.64 -34.58 -20.24
CA ILE A 63 -1.10 -34.33 -18.89
C ILE A 63 0.14 -33.89 -18.10
N ALA A 64 0.18 -32.62 -17.71
CA ALA A 64 1.26 -32.14 -16.87
C ALA A 64 1.11 -32.77 -15.47
N TYR A 65 2.15 -33.41 -15.01
CA TYR A 65 2.25 -33.84 -13.63
C TYR A 65 2.61 -32.63 -12.79
N ALA A 66 1.61 -32.00 -12.20
CA ALA A 66 1.87 -31.07 -11.11
C ALA A 66 2.09 -31.89 -9.83
N ASP A 67 3.34 -32.16 -9.49
CA ASP A 67 3.64 -32.25 -8.09
C ASP A 67 3.25 -30.89 -7.50
N VAL A 68 2.25 -30.90 -6.60
CA VAL A 68 1.57 -29.71 -6.07
C VAL A 68 2.50 -28.88 -5.17
N SER A 69 3.77 -29.19 -5.10
CA SER A 69 4.80 -28.29 -4.61
C SER A 69 5.03 -27.17 -5.64
N LEU A 70 4.10 -26.22 -5.64
CA LEU A 70 4.38 -24.95 -6.28
C LEU A 70 5.70 -24.43 -5.74
N TYR A 71 6.66 -24.23 -6.62
CA TYR A 71 7.95 -23.73 -6.23
C TYR A 71 7.78 -22.41 -5.49
N ASP A 72 8.25 -22.34 -4.24
CA ASP A 72 8.07 -21.19 -3.36
C ASP A 72 6.62 -20.88 -2.91
N GLY A 73 5.66 -21.77 -3.17
CA GLY A 73 4.29 -21.65 -2.64
C GLY A 73 3.52 -20.40 -3.06
N LEU A 74 3.65 -19.95 -4.30
CA LEU A 74 3.09 -18.69 -4.82
C LEU A 74 3.54 -17.45 -4.04
N LYS A 75 4.73 -17.44 -3.55
CA LYS A 75 5.30 -16.30 -2.86
C LYS A 75 5.29 -15.07 -3.77
N ASP A 76 4.83 -13.94 -3.22
CA ASP A 76 4.72 -12.65 -3.94
C ASP A 76 3.92 -12.74 -5.26
N GLY A 77 2.89 -13.58 -5.31
CA GLY A 77 1.96 -13.67 -6.41
C GLY A 77 2.36 -14.59 -7.56
N PHE A 78 3.57 -15.15 -7.54
CA PHE A 78 4.06 -16.06 -8.59
C PHE A 78 4.57 -17.37 -8.02
N GLY A 79 4.38 -18.44 -8.79
CA GLY A 79 4.93 -19.75 -8.49
C GLY A 79 5.34 -20.46 -9.79
N ALA A 80 5.95 -21.61 -9.65
CA ALA A 80 6.31 -22.47 -10.77
C ALA A 80 5.73 -23.85 -10.61
N ILE A 81 5.32 -24.47 -11.72
CA ILE A 81 4.88 -25.84 -11.81
C ILE A 81 5.90 -26.58 -12.63
N ALA A 82 6.48 -27.62 -12.04
CA ALA A 82 7.39 -28.50 -12.74
C ALA A 82 6.64 -29.47 -13.65
N TRP A 83 7.22 -29.71 -14.80
CA TRP A 83 6.78 -30.76 -15.71
C TRP A 83 7.85 -31.82 -15.83
N MET A 84 7.43 -33.08 -15.75
CA MET A 84 8.31 -34.22 -15.88
C MET A 84 7.85 -35.10 -17.06
N LEU A 85 8.78 -35.36 -17.99
CA LEU A 85 8.59 -36.24 -19.13
C LEU A 85 9.69 -37.29 -19.17
N TYR A 86 9.35 -38.45 -19.70
CA TYR A 86 10.36 -39.43 -20.08
C TYR A 86 10.98 -39.12 -21.44
N PRO A 87 12.25 -39.42 -21.64
CA PRO A 87 12.94 -39.25 -22.92
C PRO A 87 12.26 -39.94 -24.11
N ASP A 88 11.49 -41.00 -23.87
CA ASP A 88 10.77 -41.76 -24.88
C ASP A 88 9.33 -41.27 -25.13
N GLY A 89 8.95 -40.11 -24.61
CA GLY A 89 7.64 -39.51 -24.76
C GLY A 89 6.54 -40.12 -23.90
N ARG A 90 6.90 -40.99 -22.95
CA ARG A 90 5.99 -41.44 -21.92
C ARG A 90 5.95 -40.45 -20.77
N TYR A 91 4.79 -40.22 -20.25
CA TYR A 91 4.72 -39.49 -18.98
C TYR A 91 4.59 -40.43 -17.81
N PHE A 92 4.95 -39.87 -16.67
CA PHE A 92 4.79 -40.48 -15.39
C PHE A 92 3.28 -40.59 -15.08
N ALA A 93 2.70 -41.73 -15.39
CA ALA A 93 1.31 -41.98 -15.02
C ALA A 93 1.20 -43.03 -13.91
N ASP A 94 2.31 -43.55 -13.42
CA ASP A 94 2.24 -44.68 -12.54
C ASP A 94 2.74 -44.39 -11.12
N SER A 95 1.97 -44.87 -10.16
CA SER A 95 2.12 -44.69 -8.74
C SER A 95 3.32 -45.43 -8.12
N ASP A 96 4.06 -46.16 -8.89
CA ASP A 96 5.01 -47.11 -8.35
C ASP A 96 6.40 -46.52 -8.06
N GLY A 97 6.67 -45.27 -8.41
CA GLY A 97 7.89 -44.56 -7.99
C GLY A 97 9.21 -45.19 -8.40
N PHE A 98 9.19 -46.31 -9.09
CA PHE A 98 10.35 -47.05 -9.52
C PHE A 98 10.82 -46.58 -10.88
N GLY A 99 11.99 -46.00 -10.96
CA GLY A 99 12.64 -45.53 -12.18
C GLY A 99 12.67 -44.03 -12.40
N MET A 100 12.32 -43.26 -11.38
CA MET A 100 12.33 -41.80 -11.44
C MET A 100 13.75 -41.21 -11.47
N GLU A 101 14.76 -41.90 -10.99
CA GLU A 101 16.07 -41.31 -10.76
C GLU A 101 16.93 -41.15 -12.01
N ASP A 102 16.64 -41.90 -13.09
CA ASP A 102 17.53 -41.95 -14.23
C ASP A 102 17.07 -41.23 -15.51
N ASN A 103 15.86 -40.63 -15.55
CA ASN A 103 15.27 -40.11 -16.79
C ASN A 103 14.61 -38.75 -16.65
N TYR A 104 15.11 -37.90 -15.78
CA TYR A 104 14.66 -36.50 -15.72
C TYR A 104 15.25 -35.70 -16.87
N GLU A 105 14.42 -35.25 -17.78
CA GLU A 105 14.79 -34.07 -18.54
C GLU A 105 14.45 -32.85 -17.72
N GLU A 106 15.51 -32.34 -17.17
CA GLU A 106 15.55 -31.31 -16.17
C GLU A 106 14.98 -30.01 -16.66
N ASN A 107 14.22 -29.35 -15.78
CA ASN A 107 14.01 -27.91 -15.85
C ASN A 107 12.92 -27.43 -16.79
N VAL A 108 11.89 -28.20 -17.06
CA VAL A 108 10.67 -27.70 -17.73
C VAL A 108 9.68 -27.22 -16.68
N TYR A 109 9.39 -25.94 -16.69
CA TYR A 109 8.50 -25.29 -15.74
C TYR A 109 7.52 -24.37 -16.46
N ALA A 110 6.32 -24.20 -15.90
CA ALA A 110 5.41 -23.11 -16.20
C ALA A 110 5.37 -22.13 -15.01
N VAL A 111 5.12 -20.88 -15.28
CA VAL A 111 4.86 -19.89 -14.23
C VAL A 111 3.36 -19.73 -14.07
N ILE A 112 2.90 -19.82 -12.83
CA ILE A 112 1.49 -19.69 -12.46
C ILE A 112 1.30 -18.48 -11.55
N ASP A 113 0.21 -17.75 -11.73
CA ASP A 113 -0.16 -16.61 -10.91
C ASP A 113 -1.05 -16.99 -9.69
N ALA A 114 -1.40 -16.00 -8.88
CA ALA A 114 -2.28 -16.18 -7.73
C ALA A 114 -3.73 -16.57 -8.10
N ASN A 115 -4.14 -16.42 -9.37
CA ASN A 115 -5.43 -16.86 -9.86
C ASN A 115 -5.40 -18.31 -10.36
N LEU A 116 -4.26 -19.01 -10.25
CA LEU A 116 -4.00 -20.35 -10.74
C LEU A 116 -4.03 -20.45 -12.28
N GLU A 117 -3.71 -19.34 -12.96
CA GLU A 117 -3.57 -19.30 -14.41
C GLU A 117 -2.10 -19.39 -14.80
N ILE A 118 -1.80 -20.18 -15.83
CA ILE A 118 -0.45 -20.28 -16.38
C ILE A 118 -0.19 -19.03 -17.21
N ILE A 119 0.66 -18.15 -16.68
CA ILE A 119 1.03 -16.89 -17.34
C ILE A 119 2.26 -17.00 -18.22
N GLU A 120 3.09 -18.02 -17.98
CA GLU A 120 4.16 -18.43 -18.88
C GLU A 120 4.06 -19.93 -19.15
N PRO A 121 4.09 -20.35 -20.41
CA PRO A 121 3.89 -21.75 -20.79
C PRO A 121 5.05 -22.63 -20.32
N PHE A 122 4.81 -23.93 -20.26
CA PHE A 122 5.83 -24.91 -19.96
C PHE A 122 6.99 -24.82 -20.96
N ARG A 123 8.18 -24.54 -20.43
CA ARG A 123 9.44 -24.41 -21.19
C ARG A 123 10.66 -24.68 -20.30
N PRO A 124 11.84 -24.95 -20.89
CA PRO A 124 13.05 -25.11 -20.11
C PRO A 124 13.45 -23.85 -19.36
N ILE A 125 13.61 -23.93 -18.03
CA ILE A 125 14.07 -22.85 -17.16
C ILE A 125 15.19 -23.42 -16.28
N LYS A 126 16.46 -23.05 -16.56
CA LYS A 126 17.63 -23.65 -15.90
C LYS A 126 17.72 -23.37 -14.39
N ASN A 127 17.26 -22.22 -13.93
CA ASN A 127 17.27 -21.84 -12.52
C ASN A 127 15.96 -21.15 -12.20
N VAL A 128 14.94 -21.95 -11.94
CA VAL A 128 13.58 -21.45 -11.72
C VAL A 128 13.49 -20.51 -10.51
N GLY A 129 14.26 -20.74 -9.46
CA GLY A 129 14.28 -19.87 -8.28
C GLY A 129 14.83 -18.46 -8.58
N GLU A 130 15.91 -18.39 -9.35
CA GLU A 130 16.46 -17.11 -9.80
C GLU A 130 15.52 -16.41 -10.79
N TYR A 131 14.91 -17.17 -11.68
CA TYR A 131 13.94 -16.67 -12.64
C TYR A 131 12.73 -16.06 -11.97
N LEU A 132 12.09 -16.77 -11.02
CA LEU A 132 10.96 -16.26 -10.24
C LEU A 132 11.36 -15.02 -9.41
N THR A 133 12.57 -14.99 -8.88
CA THR A 133 13.08 -13.82 -8.16
C THR A 133 13.16 -12.59 -9.07
N LYS A 134 13.62 -12.75 -10.31
CA LYS A 134 13.66 -11.66 -11.30
C LYS A 134 12.25 -11.19 -11.68
N LEU A 135 11.31 -12.11 -11.88
CA LEU A 135 9.90 -11.75 -12.16
C LEU A 135 9.27 -10.98 -11.01
N ARG A 136 9.48 -11.42 -9.76
CA ARG A 136 8.97 -10.74 -8.56
C ARG A 136 9.53 -9.34 -8.42
N ASN A 137 10.84 -9.18 -8.61
CA ASN A 137 11.49 -7.88 -8.54
C ASN A 137 11.01 -6.94 -9.66
N ALA A 138 10.74 -7.45 -10.86
CA ALA A 138 10.19 -6.67 -11.95
C ALA A 138 8.76 -6.23 -11.65
N ALA A 139 7.89 -7.14 -11.20
CA ALA A 139 6.51 -6.84 -10.82
C ALA A 139 6.43 -5.87 -9.64
N GLN A 140 7.32 -6.02 -8.65
CA GLN A 140 7.41 -5.09 -7.52
C GLN A 140 7.82 -3.70 -7.98
N LYS A 141 8.80 -3.60 -8.87
CA LYS A 141 9.24 -2.33 -9.42
C LYS A 141 8.13 -1.65 -10.24
N GLU A 142 7.41 -2.40 -11.09
CA GLU A 142 6.25 -1.88 -11.83
C GLU A 142 5.16 -1.39 -10.88
N HIS A 143 4.92 -2.10 -9.77
CA HIS A 143 3.97 -1.68 -8.74
C HIS A 143 4.44 -0.40 -8.03
N GLU A 144 5.71 -0.32 -7.65
CA GLU A 144 6.31 0.87 -7.04
C GLU A 144 6.25 2.08 -7.98
N ASP A 145 6.56 1.89 -9.27
CA ASP A 145 6.49 2.93 -10.31
C ASP A 145 5.03 3.37 -10.60
N ALA A 146 4.04 2.50 -10.42
CA ALA A 146 2.62 2.79 -10.63
C ALA A 146 1.91 3.35 -9.39
N THR A 147 2.52 3.21 -8.19
CA THR A 147 1.90 3.60 -6.93
C THR A 147 2.31 5.00 -6.53
N THR A 148 1.33 5.89 -6.39
CA THR A 148 1.56 7.23 -5.86
C THR A 148 1.60 7.19 -4.33
N ARG A 149 2.75 7.53 -3.74
CA ARG A 149 2.89 7.65 -2.29
C ARG A 149 2.35 8.99 -1.82
N ILE A 150 1.51 8.94 -0.79
CA ILE A 150 0.86 10.13 -0.21
C ILE A 150 1.18 10.19 1.28
N PHE A 151 1.91 11.22 1.68
CA PHE A 151 2.28 11.46 3.06
C PHE A 151 1.29 12.43 3.70
N ASN A 152 0.67 12.01 4.78
CA ASN A 152 -0.26 12.80 5.56
C ASN A 152 0.41 13.19 6.89
N LEU A 153 0.85 14.44 7.01
CA LEU A 153 1.36 14.99 8.28
C LEU A 153 0.22 15.67 9.02
N ILE A 154 -0.09 15.16 10.20
CA ILE A 154 -1.12 15.70 11.10
C ILE A 154 -0.43 16.27 12.32
N ILE A 155 -0.50 17.58 12.51
CA ILE A 155 0.08 18.32 13.64
C ILE A 155 -1.10 18.79 14.49
N THR A 156 -1.27 18.19 15.67
CA THR A 156 -2.42 18.40 16.54
C THR A 156 -1.99 19.05 17.84
N ASP A 157 -2.63 20.16 18.16
CA ASP A 157 -2.45 20.86 19.44
C ASP A 157 -2.94 19.98 20.59
N GLU A 158 -2.09 19.85 21.59
CA GLU A 158 -2.36 19.19 22.87
C GLU A 158 -2.15 20.19 24.03
N SER A 159 -2.31 21.50 23.78
CA SER A 159 -2.23 22.54 24.81
C SER A 159 -3.44 22.51 25.75
N GLY A 160 -3.33 23.23 26.88
CA GLY A 160 -4.33 23.19 27.94
C GLY A 160 -5.72 23.66 27.53
N SER A 161 -5.86 24.54 26.54
CA SER A 161 -7.15 25.00 25.99
C SER A 161 -7.95 23.87 25.35
N MET A 162 -7.27 22.92 24.72
CA MET A 162 -7.90 21.74 24.07
C MET A 162 -8.65 20.82 25.06
N ASN A 163 -8.49 21.00 26.38
CA ASN A 163 -9.26 20.22 27.38
C ASN A 163 -10.77 20.37 27.23
N SER A 164 -11.23 21.55 26.79
CA SER A 164 -12.66 21.84 26.62
C SER A 164 -13.30 21.02 25.49
N ILE A 165 -12.51 20.55 24.53
CA ILE A 165 -12.92 19.78 23.34
C ILE A 165 -12.10 18.51 23.17
N LYS A 166 -11.55 17.97 24.26
CA LYS A 166 -10.63 16.82 24.22
C LYS A 166 -11.21 15.63 23.47
N LYS A 167 -12.46 15.27 23.77
CA LYS A 167 -13.11 14.12 23.12
C LYS A 167 -13.30 14.38 21.64
N GLU A 168 -13.80 15.54 21.30
CA GLU A 168 -14.04 15.96 19.91
C GLU A 168 -12.75 16.03 19.08
N ALA A 169 -11.63 16.45 19.71
CA ALA A 169 -10.31 16.45 19.06
C ALA A 169 -9.84 15.02 18.75
N ILE A 170 -9.98 14.09 19.70
CA ILE A 170 -9.70 12.66 19.50
C ILE A 170 -10.57 12.12 18.35
N ASP A 171 -11.86 12.34 18.41
CA ASP A 171 -12.81 11.87 17.38
C ASP A 171 -12.43 12.43 15.99
N SER A 172 -12.05 13.70 15.89
CA SER A 172 -11.65 14.36 14.65
C SER A 172 -10.37 13.77 14.05
N VAL A 173 -9.35 13.51 14.87
CA VAL A 173 -8.12 12.86 14.41
C VAL A 173 -8.42 11.44 13.91
N ASN A 174 -9.22 10.68 14.65
CA ASN A 174 -9.58 9.32 14.28
C ASN A 174 -10.43 9.27 13.00
N GLU A 175 -11.38 10.19 12.83
CA GLU A 175 -12.14 10.36 11.57
C GLU A 175 -11.21 10.70 10.39
N THR A 176 -10.18 11.52 10.63
CA THR A 176 -9.14 11.80 9.63
C THR A 176 -8.39 10.53 9.23
N LEU A 177 -7.95 9.70 10.18
CA LEU A 177 -7.28 8.43 9.92
C LEU A 177 -8.18 7.46 9.14
N GLN A 178 -9.44 7.36 9.53
CA GLN A 178 -10.45 6.53 8.84
C GLN A 178 -10.69 7.01 7.41
N THR A 179 -10.74 8.33 7.19
CA THR A 179 -10.86 8.93 5.84
C THR A 179 -9.68 8.57 4.96
N ILE A 180 -8.46 8.64 5.48
CA ILE A 180 -7.24 8.26 4.76
C ILE A 180 -7.23 6.75 4.45
N ALA A 181 -7.60 5.91 5.41
CA ALA A 181 -7.68 4.46 5.22
C ALA A 181 -8.74 4.07 4.17
N ALA A 182 -9.90 4.73 4.19
CA ALA A 182 -10.95 4.53 3.18
C ALA A 182 -10.50 4.96 1.78
N ALA A 183 -9.72 6.05 1.68
CA ALA A 183 -9.16 6.50 0.40
C ALA A 183 -8.17 5.47 -0.19
N GLN A 184 -7.30 4.89 0.62
CA GLN A 184 -6.38 3.83 0.17
C GLN A 184 -7.13 2.60 -0.35
N GLN A 185 -8.23 2.21 0.31
CA GLN A 185 -9.06 1.10 -0.17
C GLN A 185 -9.78 1.44 -1.48
N LYS A 186 -10.22 2.70 -1.62
CA LYS A 186 -10.94 3.18 -2.81
C LYS A 186 -10.03 3.37 -4.02
N TYR A 187 -8.77 3.72 -3.80
CA TYR A 187 -7.80 4.03 -4.83
C TYR A 187 -6.55 3.13 -4.69
N PRO A 188 -6.56 1.90 -5.25
CA PRO A 188 -5.47 0.93 -5.07
C PRO A 188 -4.08 1.40 -5.55
N GLY A 189 -4.05 2.38 -6.48
CA GLY A 189 -2.81 3.03 -6.93
C GLY A 189 -2.28 4.12 -5.99
N GLN A 190 -2.85 4.27 -4.78
CA GLN A 190 -2.36 5.20 -3.77
C GLN A 190 -1.90 4.46 -2.52
N GLU A 191 -0.73 4.79 -2.02
CA GLU A 191 -0.21 4.29 -0.76
C GLU A 191 -0.11 5.46 0.24
N HIS A 192 -0.86 5.37 1.34
CA HIS A 192 -0.94 6.43 2.31
C HIS A 192 -0.11 6.15 3.56
N PHE A 193 0.82 7.08 3.84
CA PHE A 193 1.60 7.13 5.07
C PHE A 193 1.11 8.24 5.97
N VAL A 194 1.16 8.01 7.26
CA VAL A 194 0.76 8.99 8.28
C VAL A 194 1.95 9.29 9.20
N THR A 195 2.21 10.56 9.38
CA THR A 195 3.01 11.09 10.49
C THR A 195 2.08 11.91 11.37
N MET A 196 2.00 11.57 12.65
CA MET A 196 1.17 12.27 13.63
C MET A 196 2.04 12.85 14.72
N VAL A 197 1.90 14.14 14.91
CA VAL A 197 2.64 14.93 15.90
C VAL A 197 1.64 15.64 16.82
N GLN A 198 1.83 15.47 18.11
CA GLN A 198 1.13 16.20 19.15
C GLN A 198 2.07 17.22 19.78
N PHE A 199 1.57 18.38 20.14
CA PHE A 199 2.38 19.39 20.75
C PHE A 199 1.63 20.18 21.83
N HIS A 200 2.37 20.47 22.88
CA HIS A 200 2.05 21.48 23.90
C HIS A 200 3.29 22.37 24.10
N THR A 201 3.92 22.40 25.28
CA THR A 201 5.25 23.01 25.46
C THR A 201 6.36 22.19 24.78
N ASP A 202 6.15 20.86 24.71
CA ASP A 202 7.06 19.93 24.08
C ASP A 202 6.37 19.31 22.83
N VAL A 203 7.17 18.80 21.90
CA VAL A 203 6.70 18.18 20.65
C VAL A 203 6.89 16.68 20.71
N THR A 204 5.81 15.93 20.51
CA THR A 204 5.81 14.46 20.54
C THR A 204 5.39 13.89 19.19
N THR A 205 6.24 13.06 18.61
CA THR A 205 5.87 12.27 17.41
C THR A 205 5.18 10.98 17.85
N VAL A 206 3.89 10.84 17.58
CA VAL A 206 3.08 9.68 17.94
C VAL A 206 3.33 8.53 16.98
N CYS A 207 3.37 8.82 15.68
CA CYS A 207 3.80 7.88 14.64
C CYS A 207 4.52 8.64 13.52
N ASP A 208 5.42 7.96 12.80
CA ASP A 208 6.31 8.60 11.85
C ASP A 208 6.42 7.79 10.54
N CYS A 209 5.74 8.26 9.50
CA CYS A 209 5.64 7.60 8.19
C CYS A 209 5.15 6.15 8.28
N VAL A 210 4.14 5.91 9.09
CA VAL A 210 3.52 4.59 9.24
C VAL A 210 2.45 4.40 8.18
N PRO A 211 2.40 3.25 7.45
CA PRO A 211 1.27 2.93 6.58
C PRO A 211 -0.06 3.08 7.32
N VAL A 212 -1.05 3.74 6.71
CA VAL A 212 -2.30 4.10 7.40
C VAL A 212 -3.01 2.90 8.04
N ALA A 213 -2.93 1.73 7.42
CA ALA A 213 -3.52 0.50 7.96
C ALA A 213 -2.90 0.01 9.30
N GLN A 214 -1.73 0.54 9.66
CA GLN A 214 -1.00 0.18 10.89
C GLN A 214 -1.06 1.28 11.95
N VAL A 215 -1.64 2.44 11.64
CA VAL A 215 -1.76 3.56 12.56
C VAL A 215 -2.80 3.24 13.62
N LYS A 216 -2.45 3.47 14.87
CA LYS A 216 -3.39 3.34 15.99
C LYS A 216 -4.18 4.63 16.15
N GLU A 217 -5.46 4.51 16.38
CA GLU A 217 -6.34 5.62 16.75
C GLU A 217 -5.93 6.20 18.10
N LEU A 218 -6.21 7.49 18.29
CA LEU A 218 -6.03 8.16 19.56
C LEU A 218 -7.13 7.77 20.55
N ASP A 219 -6.78 7.77 21.82
CA ASP A 219 -7.70 7.61 22.95
C ASP A 219 -7.43 8.63 24.05
N GLU A 220 -8.21 8.61 25.11
CA GLU A 220 -8.07 9.51 26.26
C GLU A 220 -6.74 9.35 27.02
N ASN A 221 -6.02 8.25 26.83
CA ASN A 221 -4.73 7.97 27.43
C ASN A 221 -3.58 8.45 26.57
N THR A 222 -3.76 8.53 25.26
CA THR A 222 -2.75 8.92 24.28
C THR A 222 -2.84 10.40 23.88
N TYR A 223 -3.95 11.08 24.22
CA TYR A 223 -4.13 12.51 24.00
C TYR A 223 -4.46 13.19 25.34
N ARG A 224 -3.50 14.00 25.85
CA ARG A 224 -3.56 14.58 27.21
C ARG A 224 -3.28 16.09 27.21
N PRO A 225 -4.27 16.91 26.86
CA PRO A 225 -4.09 18.35 26.77
C PRO A 225 -3.54 18.97 28.06
N SER A 226 -2.47 19.75 27.92
CA SER A 226 -1.80 20.42 29.02
C SER A 226 -0.90 21.57 28.56
N CYS A 227 -0.54 22.46 29.47
CA CYS A 227 0.49 23.49 29.28
C CYS A 227 0.23 24.52 28.17
N CYS A 228 1.27 24.90 27.43
CA CYS A 228 1.33 25.98 26.45
C CYS A 228 1.33 25.46 25.01
N THR A 229 1.54 26.35 24.04
CA THR A 229 1.37 26.04 22.59
C THR A 229 2.67 26.35 21.85
N ALA A 230 3.53 25.33 21.61
CA ALA A 230 4.79 25.45 20.86
C ALA A 230 4.60 25.09 19.39
N LEU A 231 3.74 25.81 18.68
CA LEU A 231 3.32 25.51 17.32
C LEU A 231 4.47 25.60 16.30
N TYR A 232 5.33 26.63 16.40
CA TYR A 232 6.44 26.78 15.46
C TYR A 232 7.46 25.66 15.61
N ASP A 233 7.74 25.21 16.83
CA ASP A 233 8.63 24.09 17.07
C ASP A 233 8.02 22.79 16.50
N ALA A 234 6.73 22.55 16.72
CA ALA A 234 6.03 21.40 16.17
C ALA A 234 6.07 21.38 14.63
N MET A 235 5.79 22.50 13.99
CA MET A 235 5.87 22.62 12.53
C MET A 235 7.32 22.45 12.05
N GLY A 236 8.27 23.16 12.62
CA GLY A 236 9.66 23.14 12.16
C GLY A 236 10.30 21.77 12.29
N MET A 237 10.12 21.09 13.42
CA MET A 237 10.66 19.75 13.67
C MET A 237 10.03 18.70 12.75
N SER A 238 8.69 18.67 12.66
CA SER A 238 7.97 17.67 11.87
C SER A 238 8.18 17.85 10.36
N LEU A 239 8.12 19.06 9.84
CA LEU A 239 8.37 19.36 8.43
C LEU A 239 9.79 18.99 8.02
N ASN A 240 10.81 19.35 8.82
CA ASN A 240 12.19 18.98 8.56
C ASN A 240 12.46 17.47 8.70
N SER A 241 11.71 16.77 9.56
CA SER A 241 11.80 15.31 9.64
C SER A 241 11.21 14.65 8.40
N LEU A 242 10.00 15.04 8.01
CA LEU A 242 9.28 14.43 6.90
C LEU A 242 9.98 14.69 5.55
N ARG A 243 10.48 15.92 5.30
CA ARG A 243 11.13 16.26 4.02
C ARG A 243 12.35 15.39 3.67
N ARG A 244 12.99 14.76 4.67
CA ARG A 244 14.11 13.83 4.44
C ARG A 244 13.68 12.46 3.94
N LYS A 245 12.38 12.14 3.99
CA LYS A 245 11.79 10.84 3.62
C LYS A 245 11.00 10.91 2.32
N VAL A 246 10.53 12.09 1.99
CA VAL A 246 9.77 12.37 0.76
C VAL A 246 10.70 12.40 -0.43
N GLN A 247 10.30 11.77 -1.53
CA GLN A 247 11.02 11.69 -2.78
C GLN A 247 10.29 12.47 -3.88
N GLU A 248 10.94 12.64 -5.02
CA GLU A 248 10.30 13.22 -6.20
C GLU A 248 9.10 12.36 -6.65
N GLY A 249 7.98 12.99 -6.95
CA GLY A 249 6.73 12.31 -7.31
C GLY A 249 5.76 12.08 -6.13
N ASP A 250 6.26 12.02 -4.90
CA ASP A 250 5.43 11.87 -3.70
C ASP A 250 4.48 13.07 -3.52
N LYS A 251 3.32 12.82 -2.94
CA LYS A 251 2.36 13.87 -2.57
C LYS A 251 2.35 14.05 -1.07
N VAL A 252 2.30 15.30 -0.61
CA VAL A 252 2.30 15.61 0.82
C VAL A 252 1.15 16.54 1.16
N LEU A 253 0.36 16.15 2.15
CA LEU A 253 -0.66 16.97 2.78
C LEU A 253 -0.30 17.20 4.24
N VAL A 254 -0.05 18.45 4.61
CA VAL A 254 0.18 18.88 5.98
C VAL A 254 -1.10 19.51 6.53
N THR A 255 -1.56 19.03 7.67
CA THR A 255 -2.72 19.59 8.37
C THR A 255 -2.31 19.99 9.78
N VAL A 256 -2.53 21.24 10.10
CA VAL A 256 -2.35 21.78 11.44
C VAL A 256 -3.70 22.03 12.06
N VAL A 257 -3.93 21.53 13.27
CA VAL A 257 -5.17 21.74 14.04
C VAL A 257 -4.80 22.31 15.41
N THR A 258 -5.32 23.51 15.73
CA THR A 258 -5.05 24.20 17.01
C THR A 258 -6.23 25.08 17.41
N ASP A 259 -6.46 25.23 18.71
CA ASP A 259 -7.42 26.20 19.26
C ASP A 259 -6.74 27.39 19.92
N GLY A 260 -5.41 27.49 19.86
CA GLY A 260 -4.62 28.47 20.56
C GLY A 260 -3.60 29.21 19.70
N CYS A 261 -3.10 30.33 20.26
CA CYS A 261 -2.00 31.09 19.68
C CYS A 261 -0.65 30.49 20.08
N GLU A 262 0.32 30.54 19.17
CA GLU A 262 1.74 30.31 19.48
C GLU A 262 2.23 31.12 20.67
N ASN A 263 2.82 30.46 21.66
CA ASN A 263 3.31 31.15 22.87
C ASN A 263 4.50 30.48 23.60
N ALA A 264 5.03 29.37 23.07
CA ALA A 264 6.00 28.54 23.79
C ALA A 264 7.18 28.03 22.95
N SER A 265 7.21 28.28 21.67
CA SER A 265 8.31 27.81 20.80
C SER A 265 9.64 28.47 21.15
N ARG A 266 10.73 27.69 21.05
CA ARG A 266 12.09 28.07 21.42
C ARG A 266 13.09 27.89 20.28
N GLU A 267 12.89 26.91 19.41
CA GLU A 267 13.81 26.56 18.34
C GLU A 267 13.46 27.27 17.04
N TYR A 268 12.17 27.42 16.76
CA TYR A 268 11.67 28.04 15.53
C TYR A 268 10.88 29.31 15.84
N ASN A 269 10.90 30.23 14.89
CA ASN A 269 10.07 31.45 14.94
C ASN A 269 9.23 31.56 13.65
N GLY A 270 8.24 32.43 13.64
CA GLY A 270 7.34 32.60 12.52
C GLY A 270 8.04 32.88 11.18
N LYS A 271 9.14 33.63 11.20
CA LYS A 271 9.92 33.90 9.96
C LYS A 271 10.58 32.64 9.41
N ALA A 272 11.12 31.78 10.27
CA ALA A 272 11.73 30.52 9.89
C ALA A 272 10.66 29.54 9.35
N ILE A 273 9.50 29.45 10.01
CA ILE A 273 8.38 28.63 9.55
C ILE A 273 7.84 29.13 8.21
N LYS A 274 7.67 30.44 8.04
CA LYS A 274 7.25 31.03 6.77
C LYS A 274 8.16 30.60 5.62
N ALA A 275 9.47 30.75 5.79
CA ALA A 275 10.46 30.39 4.78
C ALA A 275 10.40 28.88 4.46
N LEU A 276 10.25 28.02 5.48
CA LEU A 276 10.12 26.57 5.31
C LEU A 276 8.83 26.19 4.57
N VAL A 277 7.70 26.80 4.91
CA VAL A 277 6.42 26.57 4.22
C VAL A 277 6.50 27.02 2.76
N ASP A 278 7.09 28.21 2.48
CA ASP A 278 7.27 28.71 1.11
C ASP A 278 8.13 27.72 0.28
N GLU A 279 9.24 27.22 0.84
CA GLU A 279 10.11 26.23 0.22
C GLU A 279 9.35 24.93 -0.11
N LEU A 280 8.61 24.39 0.85
CA LEU A 280 7.89 23.12 0.70
C LEU A 280 6.68 23.23 -0.23
N LYS A 281 5.98 24.37 -0.24
CA LYS A 281 4.93 24.65 -1.24
C LYS A 281 5.50 24.67 -2.66
N ALA A 282 6.66 25.27 -2.85
CA ALA A 282 7.36 25.24 -4.14
C ALA A 282 7.80 23.81 -4.54
N ALA A 283 8.00 22.91 -3.57
CA ALA A 283 8.22 21.48 -3.80
C ALA A 283 6.93 20.66 -3.97
N GLY A 284 5.76 21.29 -4.07
CA GLY A 284 4.47 20.64 -4.32
C GLY A 284 3.72 20.15 -3.08
N TRP A 285 4.12 20.55 -1.88
CA TRP A 285 3.40 20.21 -0.65
C TRP A 285 2.14 21.06 -0.51
N VAL A 286 1.09 20.45 0.01
CA VAL A 286 -0.18 21.13 0.32
C VAL A 286 -0.30 21.33 1.81
N PHE A 287 -0.69 22.55 2.21
CA PHE A 287 -0.87 22.93 3.60
C PHE A 287 -2.31 23.32 3.88
N ALA A 288 -2.83 22.86 5.01
CA ALA A 288 -4.13 23.23 5.55
C ALA A 288 -3.97 23.60 7.04
N TYR A 289 -4.51 24.75 7.42
CA TYR A 289 -4.49 25.25 8.80
C TYR A 289 -5.94 25.37 9.31
N VAL A 290 -6.22 24.69 10.39
CA VAL A 290 -7.52 24.66 11.04
C VAL A 290 -7.39 25.23 12.44
N GLY A 291 -8.07 26.30 12.72
CA GLY A 291 -7.91 27.02 13.96
C GLY A 291 -9.22 27.46 14.62
N ALA A 292 -9.12 27.74 15.93
CA ALA A 292 -10.20 28.34 16.73
C ALA A 292 -9.63 29.38 17.69
N ASN A 293 -10.49 30.21 18.25
CA ASN A 293 -10.19 31.13 19.34
C ASN A 293 -9.08 32.20 19.06
N HIS A 294 -8.69 32.39 17.77
CA HIS A 294 -7.73 33.41 17.35
C HIS A 294 -8.04 33.88 15.92
N ASP A 295 -7.34 34.87 15.44
CA ASP A 295 -7.42 35.30 14.02
C ASP A 295 -6.66 34.28 13.15
N VAL A 296 -7.38 33.23 12.75
CA VAL A 296 -6.87 32.08 12.00
C VAL A 296 -6.27 32.52 10.66
N GLU A 297 -6.94 33.40 9.94
CA GLU A 297 -6.54 33.83 8.61
C GLU A 297 -5.26 34.66 8.66
N SER A 298 -5.21 35.67 9.54
CA SER A 298 -4.03 36.50 9.70
C SER A 298 -2.83 35.69 10.19
N PHE A 299 -3.03 34.77 11.14
CA PHE A 299 -1.96 33.93 11.63
C PHE A 299 -1.42 33.00 10.53
N ALA A 300 -2.28 32.27 9.86
CA ALA A 300 -1.89 31.36 8.77
C ALA A 300 -1.18 32.11 7.62
N ALA A 301 -1.69 33.28 7.24
CA ALA A 301 -1.05 34.14 6.24
C ALA A 301 0.37 34.58 6.68
N SER A 302 0.60 34.81 7.96
CA SER A 302 1.92 35.19 8.51
C SER A 302 2.98 34.09 8.30
N ILE A 303 2.56 32.83 8.13
CA ILE A 303 3.39 31.66 7.86
C ILE A 303 3.12 31.07 6.46
N SER A 304 2.58 31.87 5.52
CA SER A 304 2.33 31.52 4.11
C SER A 304 1.35 30.36 3.88
N ILE A 305 0.45 30.07 4.81
CA ILE A 305 -0.63 29.11 4.60
C ILE A 305 -1.91 29.86 4.22
N THR A 306 -2.50 29.49 3.09
CA THR A 306 -3.69 30.12 2.52
C THR A 306 -4.96 29.29 2.71
N ASN A 307 -4.84 27.95 2.78
CA ASN A 307 -5.98 27.11 3.11
C ASN A 307 -6.26 27.15 4.61
N THR A 308 -7.25 27.91 4.98
CA THR A 308 -7.65 28.11 6.37
C THR A 308 -9.09 27.68 6.60
N MET A 309 -9.36 27.13 7.76
CA MET A 309 -10.70 26.87 8.26
C MET A 309 -10.79 27.33 9.70
N HIS A 310 -11.74 28.20 9.97
CA HIS A 310 -12.12 28.56 11.34
C HIS A 310 -13.20 27.59 11.84
N PHE A 311 -13.07 27.11 13.08
CA PHE A 311 -14.10 26.32 13.75
C PHE A 311 -14.43 26.89 15.14
N HIS A 312 -15.62 26.59 15.64
CA HIS A 312 -15.96 26.88 17.03
C HIS A 312 -15.48 25.74 17.93
N ALA A 313 -14.76 26.07 18.99
CA ALA A 313 -14.23 25.10 19.95
C ALA A 313 -15.35 24.57 20.87
N ASP A 314 -16.34 23.91 20.26
CA ASP A 314 -17.44 23.18 20.90
C ASP A 314 -17.74 21.91 20.11
N SER A 315 -18.63 21.06 20.62
CA SER A 315 -18.94 19.77 20.02
C SER A 315 -19.62 19.86 18.65
N VAL A 316 -20.30 20.94 18.34
CA VAL A 316 -20.97 21.16 17.03
C VAL A 316 -19.95 21.64 16.00
N GLY A 317 -19.18 22.66 16.37
CA GLY A 317 -18.16 23.25 15.49
C GLY A 317 -17.06 22.26 15.14
N THR A 318 -16.59 21.46 16.10
CA THR A 318 -15.57 20.42 15.84
C THR A 318 -16.09 19.33 14.92
N ARG A 319 -17.36 18.94 15.04
CA ARG A 319 -17.96 17.93 14.15
C ARG A 319 -18.14 18.47 12.72
N ASP A 320 -18.52 19.72 12.56
CA ASP A 320 -18.61 20.37 11.24
C ASP A 320 -17.23 20.49 10.59
N MET A 321 -16.22 20.89 11.37
CA MET A 321 -14.82 20.91 10.97
C MET A 321 -14.36 19.54 10.43
N SER A 322 -14.57 18.47 11.18
CA SER A 322 -14.18 17.11 10.79
C SER A 322 -14.81 16.69 9.48
N ARG A 323 -16.11 16.95 9.31
CA ARG A 323 -16.84 16.64 8.06
C ARG A 323 -16.24 17.40 6.86
N ARG A 324 -15.96 18.70 7.00
CA ARG A 324 -15.38 19.52 5.93
C ARG A 324 -13.95 19.08 5.61
N MET A 325 -13.14 18.75 6.61
CA MET A 325 -11.79 18.18 6.41
C MET A 325 -11.85 16.86 5.65
N SER A 326 -12.74 15.95 6.03
CA SER A 326 -12.89 14.65 5.36
C SER A 326 -13.33 14.83 3.90
N SER A 327 -14.28 15.74 3.63
CA SER A 327 -14.70 16.07 2.27
C SER A 327 -13.55 16.62 1.43
N SER A 328 -12.78 17.58 1.96
CA SER A 328 -11.64 18.20 1.27
C SER A 328 -10.52 17.20 0.98
N ARG A 329 -10.21 16.30 1.92
CA ARG A 329 -9.24 15.21 1.71
C ARG A 329 -9.70 14.26 0.62
N ASN A 330 -10.96 13.85 0.63
CA ASN A 330 -11.51 12.95 -0.39
C ASN A 330 -11.44 13.56 -1.79
N ARG A 331 -11.68 14.87 -1.94
CA ARG A 331 -11.50 15.58 -3.22
C ARG A 331 -10.04 15.57 -3.67
N LEU A 332 -9.12 15.92 -2.76
CA LEU A 332 -7.67 15.90 -3.05
C LEU A 332 -7.20 14.53 -3.52
N PHE A 333 -7.58 13.46 -2.81
CA PHE A 333 -7.19 12.10 -3.16
C PHE A 333 -7.84 11.63 -4.48
N ALA A 334 -9.05 12.10 -4.78
CA ALA A 334 -9.67 11.86 -6.08
C ALA A 334 -8.94 12.58 -7.22
N CYS A 335 -8.47 13.83 -7.02
CA CYS A 335 -7.65 14.55 -7.99
C CYS A 335 -6.31 13.82 -8.25
N ILE A 336 -5.65 13.36 -7.19
CA ILE A 336 -4.41 12.56 -7.32
C ILE A 336 -4.68 11.27 -8.11
N HIS A 337 -5.81 10.60 -7.87
CA HIS A 337 -6.17 9.37 -8.59
C HIS A 337 -6.45 9.60 -10.08
N ARG A 338 -6.99 10.74 -10.45
CA ARG A 338 -7.27 11.09 -11.85
C ARG A 338 -6.08 11.71 -12.59
N ASP A 339 -4.94 11.84 -11.90
CA ASP A 339 -3.75 12.52 -12.42
C ASP A 339 -4.01 14.00 -12.81
N ASP A 340 -4.98 14.64 -12.14
CA ASP A 340 -5.32 16.06 -12.28
C ASP A 340 -4.91 16.89 -11.05
N PHE A 341 -3.99 16.38 -10.25
CA PHE A 341 -3.51 17.05 -9.04
C PHE A 341 -2.59 18.23 -9.38
N ASN A 342 -3.03 19.42 -8.97
CA ASN A 342 -2.25 20.66 -9.04
C ASN A 342 -1.99 21.19 -7.62
N PRO A 343 -0.73 21.16 -7.12
CA PRO A 343 -0.42 21.63 -5.77
C PRO A 343 -0.62 23.13 -5.57
N GLU A 344 -0.46 23.97 -6.59
CA GLU A 344 -0.71 25.42 -6.49
C GLU A 344 -2.20 25.68 -6.25
N GLU A 345 -3.05 25.04 -7.02
CA GLU A 345 -4.51 25.12 -6.87
C GLU A 345 -4.95 24.52 -5.52
N ALA A 346 -4.44 23.36 -5.17
CA ALA A 346 -4.74 22.71 -3.89
C ALA A 346 -4.32 23.58 -2.67
N ASN A 347 -3.30 24.41 -2.81
CA ASN A 347 -2.87 25.34 -1.74
C ASN A 347 -3.78 26.58 -1.58
N VAL A 348 -4.77 26.80 -2.44
CA VAL A 348 -5.72 27.90 -2.33
C VAL A 348 -7.18 27.47 -2.28
N SER A 349 -7.49 26.22 -2.67
CA SER A 349 -8.87 25.73 -2.83
C SER A 349 -9.20 24.51 -1.97
N PHE A 350 -8.30 24.06 -1.09
CA PHE A 350 -8.48 22.80 -0.33
C PHE A 350 -9.80 22.74 0.44
N PHE A 351 -10.24 23.85 1.06
CA PHE A 351 -11.49 23.94 1.82
C PHE A 351 -12.67 24.53 1.03
N ASN A 352 -12.48 24.90 -0.24
CA ASN A 352 -13.58 25.41 -1.04
C ASN A 352 -14.58 24.29 -1.30
N GLU A 353 -15.86 24.57 -1.03
CA GLU A 353 -16.98 23.71 -1.44
C GLU A 353 -17.37 24.13 -2.86
N ASP A 354 -17.52 23.16 -3.78
CA ASP A 354 -18.07 23.38 -5.11
C ASP A 354 -19.57 23.70 -5.05
#